data_6f89820ba3caf85ac65807f82a967f51
#
_entry.id   6f89820ba3caf85ac65807f82a967f51
#
_cell.length_a   1.000
_cell.length_b   1.000
_cell.length_c   1.000
_cell.angle_alpha   90.00
_cell.angle_beta   90.00
_cell.angle_gamma   90.00
#
_symmetry.space_group_name_H-M   'P 1'
#
loop_
_entity.id
_entity.type
_entity.pdbx_description
1 polymer ?
#
loop_
_entity_poly.entity_id
_entity_poly.type
_entity_poly.pdbx_seq_one_letter_code
_entity_poly.pdbx_strand_id
1 'polypeptide(L)'
;MTSPLLEIKDLDLFYGQFQALAEVSLEVRQGEIVSIIGANGAGKSSLIRTISGIEHPHAGKIYFAGHDITGLEAHQVCDFGIGHIPEGRQIFPSLTTIENLAMGAMVPRARARSKQMMTEVFALFPRLAERKKQPAGTLSGGEQQMLAIGRCLMSCPELIMFDEPSLGLAPAVVKALLQTIHVLNQRGLTILLVEQNVALSLKISQHAYVLENGRITLSGTGKNLLTNPRVRQSYLGML
;
A
#
# COMPACT_ATOMS: atom_id res chain seq x y z
N MET A 1 24.10 6.60 7.24
CA MET A 1 22.73 6.61 6.72
C MET A 1 22.21 5.20 6.79
N THR A 2 21.05 4.95 7.39
CA THR A 2 20.44 3.62 7.44
C THR A 2 20.00 3.21 6.03
N SER A 3 20.28 1.95 5.66
CA SER A 3 19.83 1.40 4.36
C SER A 3 18.30 1.49 4.23
N PRO A 4 17.76 1.71 3.02
CA PRO A 4 16.31 1.69 2.80
C PRO A 4 15.70 0.32 3.13
N LEU A 5 14.45 0.29 3.58
CA LEU A 5 13.70 -0.95 3.79
C LEU A 5 13.29 -1.57 2.45
N LEU A 6 12.80 -0.73 1.51
CA LEU A 6 12.52 -1.13 0.13
C LEU A 6 13.38 -0.26 -0.80
N GLU A 7 14.09 -0.88 -1.72
CA GLU A 7 14.90 -0.21 -2.76
C GLU A 7 14.56 -0.81 -4.12
N ILE A 8 14.25 0.04 -5.08
CA ILE A 8 13.97 -0.34 -6.47
C ILE A 8 15.01 0.35 -7.35
N LYS A 9 15.61 -0.42 -8.26
CA LYS A 9 16.65 0.06 -9.19
C LYS A 9 16.28 -0.27 -10.62
N ASP A 10 16.13 0.77 -11.44
CA ASP A 10 15.99 0.73 -12.90
C ASP A 10 14.96 -0.32 -13.37
N LEU A 11 13.78 -0.32 -12.72
CA LEU A 11 12.74 -1.32 -12.92
C LEU A 11 11.99 -1.09 -14.23
N ASP A 12 12.00 -2.09 -15.11
CA ASP A 12 11.22 -2.15 -16.34
C ASP A 12 10.12 -3.21 -16.23
N LEU A 13 8.91 -2.85 -16.67
CA LEU A 13 7.79 -3.80 -16.79
C LEU A 13 7.09 -3.62 -18.14
N PHE A 14 6.78 -4.75 -18.78
CA PHE A 14 6.05 -4.79 -20.03
C PHE A 14 4.80 -5.65 -19.92
N TYR A 15 3.71 -5.23 -20.55
CA TYR A 15 2.53 -6.03 -20.86
C TYR A 15 2.53 -6.27 -22.39
N GLY A 16 3.05 -7.42 -22.82
CA GLY A 16 3.32 -7.66 -24.23
C GLY A 16 4.32 -6.65 -24.79
N GLN A 17 3.88 -5.81 -25.73
CA GLN A 17 4.72 -4.74 -26.30
C GLN A 17 4.58 -3.38 -25.58
N PHE A 18 3.63 -3.27 -24.66
CA PHE A 18 3.40 -2.03 -23.92
C PHE A 18 4.30 -1.94 -22.70
N GLN A 19 5.19 -0.94 -22.67
CA GLN A 19 6.03 -0.67 -21.50
C GLN A 19 5.23 0.12 -20.46
N ALA A 20 4.92 -0.53 -19.34
CA ALA A 20 4.16 0.05 -18.24
C ALA A 20 5.05 0.78 -17.23
N LEU A 21 6.30 0.31 -17.03
CA LEU A 21 7.31 0.94 -16.18
C LEU A 21 8.63 1.02 -16.97
N ALA A 22 9.33 2.14 -16.84
CA ALA A 22 10.56 2.39 -17.57
C ALA A 22 11.60 3.04 -16.64
N GLU A 23 12.65 2.28 -16.30
CA GLU A 23 13.77 2.70 -15.44
C GLU A 23 13.33 3.30 -14.11
N VAL A 24 12.31 2.71 -13.47
CA VAL A 24 11.77 3.21 -12.21
C VAL A 24 12.72 2.88 -11.07
N SER A 25 13.20 3.93 -10.39
CA SER A 25 14.05 3.80 -9.21
C SER A 25 13.46 4.62 -8.05
N LEU A 26 13.34 4.00 -6.88
CA LEU A 26 12.84 4.65 -5.67
C LEU A 26 13.31 3.93 -4.39
N GLU A 27 13.22 4.63 -3.27
CA GLU A 27 13.53 4.12 -1.94
C GLU A 27 12.39 4.40 -0.96
N VAL A 28 12.18 3.45 -0.04
CA VAL A 28 11.29 3.62 1.12
C VAL A 28 12.09 3.26 2.37
N ARG A 29 12.22 4.21 3.29
CA ARG A 29 12.93 3.97 4.56
C ARG A 29 11.99 3.43 5.61
N GLN A 30 12.55 2.70 6.55
CA GLN A 30 11.78 2.13 7.65
C GLN A 30 11.04 3.22 8.45
N GLY A 31 9.76 3.00 8.72
CA GLY A 31 8.91 3.90 9.49
C GLY A 31 8.46 5.16 8.74
N GLU A 32 8.72 5.29 7.43
CA GLU A 32 8.21 6.40 6.62
C GLU A 32 6.86 6.06 5.97
N ILE A 33 6.06 7.10 5.73
CA ILE A 33 4.97 7.08 4.74
C ILE A 33 5.54 7.67 3.46
N VAL A 34 5.65 6.87 2.42
CA VAL A 34 6.05 7.29 1.09
C VAL A 34 4.85 7.19 0.16
N SER A 35 4.59 8.25 -0.62
CA SER A 35 3.51 8.23 -1.61
C SER A 35 4.04 8.18 -3.04
N ILE A 36 3.32 7.44 -3.88
CA ILE A 36 3.45 7.47 -5.34
C ILE A 36 2.19 8.11 -5.89
N ILE A 37 2.36 9.28 -6.50
CA ILE A 37 1.28 10.05 -7.11
C ILE A 37 1.43 10.08 -8.62
N GLY A 38 0.32 10.20 -9.32
CA GLY A 38 0.29 10.25 -10.78
C GLY A 38 -1.11 10.07 -11.32
N ALA A 39 -1.32 10.41 -12.58
CA ALA A 39 -2.59 10.23 -13.28
C ALA A 39 -2.98 8.74 -13.41
N ASN A 40 -4.24 8.47 -13.76
CA ASN A 40 -4.66 7.12 -14.14
C ASN A 40 -3.87 6.64 -15.35
N GLY A 41 -3.43 5.38 -15.32
CA GLY A 41 -2.58 4.82 -16.37
C GLY A 41 -1.10 5.20 -16.27
N ALA A 42 -0.66 5.95 -15.26
CA ALA A 42 0.75 6.32 -15.08
C ALA A 42 1.68 5.13 -14.72
N GLY A 43 1.13 3.95 -14.36
CA GLY A 43 1.89 2.77 -13.96
C GLY A 43 1.91 2.48 -12.46
N LYS A 44 1.14 3.22 -11.64
CA LYS A 44 1.14 3.11 -10.18
C LYS A 44 0.79 1.71 -9.68
N SER A 45 -0.35 1.15 -10.11
CA SER A 45 -0.77 -0.22 -9.73
C SER A 45 0.16 -1.27 -10.31
N SER A 46 0.71 -1.05 -11.52
CA SER A 46 1.73 -1.93 -12.12
C SER A 46 2.97 -2.00 -11.22
N LEU A 47 3.43 -0.87 -10.69
CA LEU A 47 4.57 -0.83 -9.79
C LEU A 47 4.31 -1.61 -8.49
N ILE A 48 3.16 -1.39 -7.84
CA ILE A 48 2.78 -2.15 -6.63
C ILE A 48 2.65 -3.65 -6.92
N ARG A 49 2.04 -4.03 -8.05
CA ARG A 49 1.90 -5.43 -8.46
C ARG A 49 3.26 -6.09 -8.70
N THR A 50 4.22 -5.35 -9.25
CA THR A 50 5.59 -5.84 -9.44
C THR A 50 6.31 -6.02 -8.10
N ILE A 51 6.20 -5.05 -7.19
CA ILE A 51 6.79 -5.16 -5.85
C ILE A 51 6.19 -6.34 -5.08
N SER A 52 4.88 -6.59 -5.22
CA SER A 52 4.20 -7.70 -4.53
C SER A 52 4.36 -9.07 -5.19
N GLY A 53 5.14 -9.18 -6.28
CA GLY A 53 5.39 -10.45 -6.97
C GLY A 53 4.17 -10.99 -7.74
N ILE A 54 3.20 -10.13 -8.08
CA ILE A 54 2.06 -10.47 -8.96
C ILE A 54 2.47 -10.33 -10.42
N GLU A 55 3.30 -9.33 -10.71
CA GLU A 55 3.92 -9.12 -12.02
C GLU A 55 5.44 -9.29 -11.89
N HIS A 56 6.08 -9.82 -12.92
CA HIS A 56 7.53 -9.99 -12.93
C HIS A 56 8.20 -8.91 -13.78
N PRO A 57 9.22 -8.21 -13.24
CA PRO A 57 9.92 -7.18 -14.01
C PRO A 57 10.70 -7.79 -15.17
N HIS A 58 10.80 -7.05 -16.26
CA HIS A 58 11.64 -7.42 -17.42
C HIS A 58 13.13 -7.12 -17.14
N ALA A 59 13.39 -6.02 -16.44
CA ALA A 59 14.74 -5.62 -16.02
C ALA A 59 14.68 -4.86 -14.70
N GLY A 60 15.84 -4.61 -14.10
CA GLY A 60 15.96 -3.93 -12.82
C GLY A 60 15.97 -4.87 -11.63
N LYS A 61 15.99 -4.28 -10.44
CA LYS A 61 16.09 -5.02 -9.17
C LYS A 61 15.18 -4.44 -8.10
N ILE A 62 14.67 -5.32 -7.24
CA ILE A 62 13.87 -4.97 -6.05
C ILE A 62 14.55 -5.59 -4.83
N TYR A 63 14.92 -4.76 -3.86
CA TYR A 63 15.48 -5.21 -2.59
C TYR A 63 14.56 -4.85 -1.44
N PHE A 64 14.34 -5.80 -0.55
CA PHE A 64 13.59 -5.58 0.69
C PHE A 64 14.42 -6.02 1.89
N ALA A 65 14.65 -5.12 2.85
CA ALA A 65 15.53 -5.33 4.00
C ALA A 65 16.92 -5.87 3.58
N GLY A 66 17.44 -5.39 2.43
CA GLY A 66 18.73 -5.81 1.87
C GLY A 66 18.72 -7.14 1.08
N HIS A 67 17.59 -7.85 1.04
CA HIS A 67 17.43 -9.09 0.28
C HIS A 67 16.89 -8.81 -1.12
N ASP A 68 17.47 -9.43 -2.16
CA ASP A 68 16.93 -9.39 -3.51
C ASP A 68 15.64 -10.22 -3.57
N ILE A 69 14.52 -9.56 -3.80
CA ILE A 69 13.19 -10.17 -3.95
C ILE A 69 12.69 -10.11 -5.40
N THR A 70 13.56 -9.72 -6.33
CA THR A 70 13.22 -9.60 -7.75
C THR A 70 12.70 -10.92 -8.31
N GLY A 71 11.50 -10.91 -8.88
CA GLY A 71 10.90 -12.09 -9.50
C GLY A 71 10.45 -13.19 -8.53
N LEU A 72 10.39 -12.91 -7.22
CA LEU A 72 9.75 -13.82 -6.28
C LEU A 72 8.24 -13.84 -6.48
N GLU A 73 7.61 -14.98 -6.23
CA GLU A 73 6.16 -15.13 -6.23
C GLU A 73 5.50 -14.38 -5.07
N ALA A 74 4.25 -13.94 -5.26
CA ALA A 74 3.53 -13.09 -4.29
C ALA A 74 3.48 -13.68 -2.88
N HIS A 75 3.34 -15.01 -2.74
CA HIS A 75 3.35 -15.65 -1.42
C HIS A 75 4.72 -15.55 -0.72
N GLN A 76 5.82 -15.64 -1.48
CA GLN A 76 7.18 -15.48 -0.96
C GLN A 76 7.42 -14.02 -0.53
N VAL A 77 7.00 -13.04 -1.36
CA VAL A 77 7.08 -11.61 -1.02
C VAL A 77 6.31 -11.31 0.27
N CYS A 78 5.13 -11.90 0.45
CA CYS A 78 4.35 -11.77 1.67
C CYS A 78 5.10 -12.33 2.89
N ASP A 79 5.81 -13.45 2.76
CA ASP A 79 6.62 -14.06 3.82
C ASP A 79 7.82 -13.17 4.22
N PHE A 80 8.35 -12.35 3.32
CA PHE A 80 9.35 -11.33 3.66
C PHE A 80 8.80 -10.20 4.52
N GLY A 81 7.47 -10.01 4.56
CA GLY A 81 6.82 -8.97 5.36
C GLY A 81 6.30 -7.80 4.58
N ILE A 82 6.05 -7.96 3.30
CA ILE A 82 5.38 -6.98 2.46
C ILE A 82 3.89 -7.34 2.40
N GLY A 83 3.03 -6.47 2.94
CA GLY A 83 1.60 -6.56 2.84
C GLY A 83 1.07 -5.70 1.69
N HIS A 84 0.13 -6.22 0.90
CA HIS A 84 -0.52 -5.49 -0.19
C HIS A 84 -2.02 -5.41 0.05
N ILE A 85 -2.57 -4.19 0.02
CA ILE A 85 -4.00 -3.90 0.05
C ILE A 85 -4.37 -3.35 -1.33
N PRO A 86 -4.92 -4.20 -2.21
CA PRO A 86 -5.23 -3.81 -3.58
C PRO A 86 -6.45 -2.90 -3.65
N GLU A 87 -6.61 -2.24 -4.79
CA GLU A 87 -7.83 -1.54 -5.17
C GLU A 87 -9.04 -2.47 -5.07
N GLY A 88 -10.20 -1.93 -4.70
CA GLY A 88 -11.44 -2.70 -4.59
C GLY A 88 -11.52 -3.61 -3.37
N ARG A 89 -10.61 -3.44 -2.37
CA ARG A 89 -10.63 -4.11 -1.05
C ARG A 89 -10.38 -5.61 -1.10
N GLN A 90 -10.86 -6.31 -2.11
CA GLN A 90 -10.72 -7.75 -2.40
C GLN A 90 -10.90 -8.64 -1.14
N ILE A 91 -11.99 -8.39 -0.41
CA ILE A 91 -12.40 -9.23 0.72
C ILE A 91 -13.06 -10.52 0.20
N PHE A 92 -13.19 -11.53 1.06
CA PHE A 92 -13.98 -12.73 0.80
C PHE A 92 -15.42 -12.50 1.27
N PRO A 93 -16.37 -12.15 0.39
CA PRO A 93 -17.68 -11.65 0.81
C PRO A 93 -18.55 -12.70 1.51
N SER A 94 -18.37 -13.98 1.21
CA SER A 94 -19.08 -15.11 1.82
C SER A 94 -18.52 -15.51 3.18
N LEU A 95 -17.27 -15.17 3.49
CA LEU A 95 -16.67 -15.42 4.80
C LEU A 95 -17.09 -14.36 5.80
N THR A 96 -17.17 -14.73 7.06
CA THR A 96 -17.37 -13.79 8.17
C THR A 96 -16.18 -12.86 8.34
N THR A 97 -16.37 -11.77 9.09
CA THR A 97 -15.30 -10.82 9.43
C THR A 97 -14.10 -11.52 10.07
N ILE A 98 -14.34 -12.41 11.06
CA ILE A 98 -13.25 -13.11 11.75
C ILE A 98 -12.53 -14.11 10.84
N GLU A 99 -13.25 -14.79 9.95
CA GLU A 99 -12.65 -15.72 8.98
C GLU A 99 -11.80 -14.96 7.96
N ASN A 100 -12.27 -13.82 7.45
CA ASN A 100 -11.46 -12.94 6.60
C ASN A 100 -10.14 -12.53 7.27
N LEU A 101 -10.20 -12.14 8.55
CA LEU A 101 -8.99 -11.80 9.32
C LEU A 101 -8.07 -13.02 9.47
N ALA A 102 -8.62 -14.18 9.80
CA ALA A 102 -7.85 -15.41 9.98
C ALA A 102 -7.07 -15.81 8.71
N MET A 103 -7.64 -15.56 7.52
CA MET A 103 -6.94 -15.79 6.24
C MET A 103 -5.61 -15.01 6.14
N GLY A 104 -5.53 -13.78 6.70
CA GLY A 104 -4.30 -13.01 6.73
C GLY A 104 -3.18 -13.61 7.58
N ALA A 105 -3.52 -14.45 8.57
CA ALA A 105 -2.56 -15.11 9.45
C ALA A 105 -2.04 -16.45 8.90
N MET A 106 -2.38 -16.84 7.67
CA MET A 106 -1.93 -18.11 7.09
C MET A 106 -0.45 -18.13 6.74
N VAL A 107 0.19 -16.98 6.58
CA VAL A 107 1.63 -16.87 6.32
C VAL A 107 2.44 -17.42 7.50
N PRO A 108 3.52 -18.18 7.26
CA PRO A 108 4.31 -18.82 8.31
C PRO A 108 4.76 -17.88 9.42
N ARG A 109 5.27 -16.70 9.09
CA ARG A 109 5.75 -15.69 10.04
C ARG A 109 4.67 -15.18 11.04
N ALA A 110 3.41 -15.24 10.65
CA ALA A 110 2.30 -14.70 11.46
C ALA A 110 1.64 -15.73 12.38
N ARG A 111 1.82 -17.04 12.13
CA ARG A 111 1.09 -18.11 12.83
C ARG A 111 1.22 -18.04 14.35
N ALA A 112 2.43 -17.86 14.85
CA ALA A 112 2.70 -17.78 16.31
C ALA A 112 2.05 -16.56 16.97
N ARG A 113 1.84 -15.46 16.21
CA ARG A 113 1.29 -14.20 16.72
C ARG A 113 -0.19 -14.01 16.37
N SER A 114 -0.83 -14.96 15.69
CA SER A 114 -2.18 -14.78 15.13
C SER A 114 -3.23 -14.37 16.17
N LYS A 115 -3.21 -14.97 17.37
CA LYS A 115 -4.14 -14.63 18.47
C LYS A 115 -3.91 -13.20 18.98
N GLN A 116 -2.65 -12.81 19.16
CA GLN A 116 -2.29 -11.46 19.59
C GLN A 116 -2.71 -10.44 18.54
N MET A 117 -2.36 -10.66 17.27
CA MET A 117 -2.73 -9.78 16.16
C MET A 117 -4.24 -9.63 15.99
N MET A 118 -5.01 -10.72 16.17
CA MET A 118 -6.47 -10.64 16.15
C MET A 118 -7.00 -9.67 17.22
N THR A 119 -6.45 -9.71 18.42
CA THR A 119 -6.81 -8.79 19.51
C THR A 119 -6.44 -7.35 19.16
N GLU A 120 -5.24 -7.13 18.62
CA GLU A 120 -4.78 -5.79 18.20
C GLU A 120 -5.61 -5.21 17.07
N VAL A 121 -5.99 -6.04 16.08
CA VAL A 121 -6.87 -5.63 14.96
C VAL A 121 -8.26 -5.25 15.46
N PHE A 122 -8.84 -6.02 16.38
CA PHE A 122 -10.14 -5.67 16.96
C PHE A 122 -10.08 -4.43 17.87
N ALA A 123 -8.96 -4.20 18.55
CA ALA A 123 -8.73 -2.97 19.31
C ALA A 123 -8.60 -1.75 18.38
N LEU A 124 -7.95 -1.92 17.20
CA LEU A 124 -7.81 -0.87 16.19
C LEU A 124 -9.14 -0.59 15.46
N PHE A 125 -9.95 -1.63 15.24
CA PHE A 125 -11.23 -1.57 14.53
C PHE A 125 -12.38 -2.14 15.37
N PRO A 126 -12.88 -1.41 16.40
CA PRO A 126 -13.94 -1.89 17.29
C PRO A 126 -15.22 -2.34 16.55
N ARG A 127 -15.56 -1.65 15.44
CA ARG A 127 -16.72 -2.02 14.61
C ARG A 127 -16.61 -3.42 14.02
N LEU A 128 -15.39 -3.86 13.66
CA LEU A 128 -15.17 -5.24 13.20
C LEU A 128 -15.34 -6.24 14.35
N ALA A 129 -14.94 -5.87 15.58
CA ALA A 129 -15.13 -6.71 16.75
C ALA A 129 -16.61 -6.93 17.08
N GLU A 130 -17.46 -5.89 16.96
CA GLU A 130 -18.92 -5.99 17.12
C GLU A 130 -19.55 -6.92 16.08
N ARG A 131 -18.98 -7.00 14.88
CA ARG A 131 -19.50 -7.69 13.68
C ARG A 131 -18.70 -8.94 13.28
N LYS A 132 -17.93 -9.52 14.20
CA LYS A 132 -17.00 -10.62 13.87
C LYS A 132 -17.62 -11.84 13.20
N LYS A 133 -18.90 -12.12 13.48
CA LYS A 133 -19.66 -13.24 12.88
C LYS A 133 -20.49 -12.82 11.65
N GLN A 134 -20.49 -11.55 11.29
CA GLN A 134 -21.24 -11.03 10.13
C GLN A 134 -20.51 -11.37 8.84
N PRO A 135 -21.21 -11.83 7.77
CA PRO A 135 -20.62 -12.01 6.44
C PRO A 135 -20.04 -10.70 5.92
N ALA A 136 -18.79 -10.74 5.43
CA ALA A 136 -18.06 -9.54 5.06
C ALA A 136 -18.70 -8.76 3.89
N GLY A 137 -19.40 -9.45 2.99
CA GLY A 137 -20.13 -8.80 1.89
C GLY A 137 -21.26 -7.88 2.34
N THR A 138 -21.75 -8.03 3.59
CA THR A 138 -22.84 -7.20 4.15
C THR A 138 -22.35 -6.00 4.96
N LEU A 139 -21.05 -5.85 5.12
CA LEU A 139 -20.42 -4.69 5.75
C LEU A 139 -20.53 -3.45 4.85
N SER A 140 -20.56 -2.27 5.46
CA SER A 140 -20.43 -1.01 4.72
C SER A 140 -19.08 -0.92 4.01
N GLY A 141 -18.99 -0.08 2.95
CA GLY A 141 -17.75 0.08 2.21
C GLY A 141 -16.55 0.52 3.07
N GLY A 142 -16.79 1.33 4.10
CA GLY A 142 -15.75 1.71 5.06
C GLY A 142 -15.33 0.57 5.97
N GLU A 143 -16.28 -0.24 6.46
CA GLU A 143 -15.97 -1.43 7.26
C GLU A 143 -15.23 -2.49 6.45
N GLN A 144 -15.59 -2.67 5.17
CA GLN A 144 -14.87 -3.56 4.26
C GLN A 144 -13.42 -3.08 4.04
N GLN A 145 -13.19 -1.76 3.94
CA GLN A 145 -11.83 -1.21 3.85
C GLN A 145 -11.03 -1.48 5.12
N MET A 146 -11.63 -1.27 6.30
CA MET A 146 -10.99 -1.59 7.58
C MET A 146 -10.73 -3.09 7.73
N LEU A 147 -11.62 -3.95 7.19
CA LEU A 147 -11.42 -5.40 7.14
C LEU A 147 -10.23 -5.78 6.25
N ALA A 148 -10.09 -5.19 5.07
CA ALA A 148 -8.94 -5.42 4.18
C ALA A 148 -7.62 -5.02 4.86
N ILE A 149 -7.60 -3.87 5.55
CA ILE A 149 -6.44 -3.43 6.35
C ILE A 149 -6.17 -4.42 7.49
N GLY A 150 -7.20 -4.79 8.25
CA GLY A 150 -7.08 -5.75 9.34
C GLY A 150 -6.54 -7.10 8.88
N ARG A 151 -7.03 -7.61 7.75
CA ARG A 151 -6.52 -8.85 7.14
C ARG A 151 -5.04 -8.75 6.75
N CYS A 152 -4.63 -7.62 6.18
CA CYS A 152 -3.22 -7.37 5.88
C CYS A 152 -2.37 -7.35 7.17
N LEU A 153 -2.83 -6.67 8.23
CA LEU A 153 -2.13 -6.61 9.52
C LEU A 153 -1.94 -8.00 10.15
N MET A 154 -2.87 -8.92 9.91
CA MET A 154 -2.76 -10.30 10.40
C MET A 154 -1.54 -11.05 9.87
N SER A 155 -0.94 -10.63 8.72
CA SER A 155 0.31 -11.18 8.20
C SER A 155 1.57 -10.66 8.92
N CYS A 156 1.43 -9.79 9.91
CA CYS A 156 2.53 -9.12 10.63
C CYS A 156 3.52 -8.41 9.68
N PRO A 157 3.06 -7.53 8.78
CA PRO A 157 3.92 -6.89 7.79
C PRO A 157 4.89 -5.88 8.41
N GLU A 158 6.01 -5.62 7.73
CA GLU A 158 6.94 -4.52 8.01
C GLU A 158 6.70 -3.33 7.07
N LEU A 159 6.22 -3.62 5.85
CA LEU A 159 5.77 -2.66 4.85
C LEU A 159 4.33 -2.98 4.45
N ILE A 160 3.46 -1.98 4.45
CA ILE A 160 2.11 -2.09 3.87
C ILE A 160 2.03 -1.20 2.64
N MET A 161 1.65 -1.79 1.52
CA MET A 161 1.36 -1.08 0.28
C MET A 161 -0.14 -0.93 0.11
N PHE A 162 -0.60 0.30 -0.08
CA PHE A 162 -2.00 0.65 -0.35
C PHE A 162 -2.14 1.08 -1.81
N ASP A 163 -3.02 0.42 -2.56
CA ASP A 163 -3.34 0.79 -3.93
C ASP A 163 -4.72 1.46 -3.98
N GLU A 164 -4.73 2.78 -4.16
CA GLU A 164 -5.89 3.66 -4.24
C GLU A 164 -6.96 3.39 -3.15
N PRO A 165 -6.59 3.34 -1.86
CA PRO A 165 -7.47 2.89 -0.79
C PRO A 165 -8.65 3.84 -0.52
N SER A 166 -8.61 5.08 -1.01
CA SER A 166 -9.68 6.07 -0.84
C SER A 166 -10.76 6.02 -1.94
N LEU A 167 -10.52 5.26 -3.01
CA LEU A 167 -11.41 5.23 -4.18
C LEU A 167 -12.81 4.74 -3.82
N GLY A 168 -13.83 5.50 -4.22
CA GLY A 168 -15.24 5.16 -3.98
C GLY A 168 -15.69 5.23 -2.53
N LEU A 169 -14.92 5.88 -1.64
CA LEU A 169 -15.29 6.10 -0.25
C LEU A 169 -15.86 7.51 -0.01
N ALA A 170 -16.81 7.60 0.91
CA ALA A 170 -17.33 8.89 1.36
C ALA A 170 -16.23 9.71 2.09
N PRO A 171 -16.25 11.05 2.01
CA PRO A 171 -15.19 11.89 2.58
C PRO A 171 -14.87 11.63 4.06
N ALA A 172 -15.90 11.34 4.87
CA ALA A 172 -15.71 11.00 6.28
C ALA A 172 -14.92 9.69 6.47
N VAL A 173 -15.16 8.71 5.60
CA VAL A 173 -14.45 7.42 5.61
C VAL A 173 -13.00 7.58 5.15
N VAL A 174 -12.77 8.42 4.13
CA VAL A 174 -11.40 8.77 3.67
C VAL A 174 -10.60 9.41 4.81
N LYS A 175 -11.21 10.33 5.56
CA LYS A 175 -10.56 10.94 6.73
C LYS A 175 -10.18 9.89 7.78
N ALA A 176 -11.09 8.98 8.10
CA ALA A 176 -10.84 7.89 9.06
C ALA A 176 -9.74 6.93 8.55
N LEU A 177 -9.72 6.62 7.25
CA LEU A 177 -8.69 5.83 6.61
C LEU A 177 -7.29 6.47 6.77
N LEU A 178 -7.17 7.76 6.45
CA LEU A 178 -5.89 8.48 6.58
C LEU A 178 -5.42 8.55 8.03
N GLN A 179 -6.35 8.72 8.98
CA GLN A 179 -6.03 8.63 10.41
C GLN A 179 -5.53 7.24 10.79
N THR A 180 -6.15 6.18 10.27
CA THR A 180 -5.71 4.80 10.47
C THR A 180 -4.29 4.58 9.91
N ILE A 181 -4.00 5.03 8.69
CA ILE A 181 -2.67 4.96 8.08
C ILE A 181 -1.64 5.67 8.97
N HIS A 182 -1.96 6.86 9.45
CA HIS A 182 -1.09 7.62 10.36
C HIS A 182 -0.83 6.88 11.68
N VAL A 183 -1.88 6.31 12.31
CA VAL A 183 -1.74 5.51 13.54
C VAL A 183 -0.88 4.26 13.31
N LEU A 184 -1.05 3.57 12.19
CA LEU A 184 -0.21 2.41 11.83
C LEU A 184 1.26 2.81 11.69
N ASN A 185 1.53 3.93 11.02
CA ASN A 185 2.89 4.45 10.89
C ASN A 185 3.50 4.85 12.24
N GLN A 186 2.74 5.51 13.12
CA GLN A 186 3.20 5.83 14.50
C GLN A 186 3.52 4.58 15.33
N ARG A 187 2.96 3.43 14.98
CA ARG A 187 3.31 2.12 15.58
C ARG A 187 4.54 1.48 14.96
N GLY A 188 5.24 2.18 14.06
CA GLY A 188 6.49 1.75 13.43
C GLY A 188 6.32 1.03 12.09
N LEU A 189 5.09 0.92 11.55
CA LEU A 189 4.88 0.34 10.23
C LEU A 189 5.35 1.30 9.13
N THR A 190 6.03 0.75 8.14
CA THR A 190 6.37 1.47 6.90
C THR A 190 5.20 1.41 5.94
N ILE A 191 4.92 2.51 5.26
CA ILE A 191 3.76 2.63 4.37
C ILE A 191 4.20 3.10 2.99
N LEU A 192 3.78 2.38 1.95
CA LEU A 192 3.82 2.85 0.57
C LEU A 192 2.39 3.07 0.11
N LEU A 193 2.05 4.33 -0.16
CA LEU A 193 0.69 4.74 -0.51
C LEU A 193 0.62 5.17 -1.96
N VAL A 194 -0.14 4.45 -2.76
CA VAL A 194 -0.51 4.88 -4.12
C VAL A 194 -1.89 5.52 -4.05
N GLU A 195 -2.00 6.75 -4.51
CA GLU A 195 -3.24 7.52 -4.46
C GLU A 195 -3.41 8.45 -5.66
N GLN A 196 -4.65 8.63 -6.07
CA GLN A 196 -5.03 9.64 -7.05
C GLN A 196 -5.26 11.01 -6.38
N ASN A 197 -5.66 11.02 -5.11
CA ASN A 197 -5.85 12.26 -4.35
C ASN A 197 -4.51 12.80 -3.86
N VAL A 198 -3.83 13.54 -4.75
CA VAL A 198 -2.49 14.08 -4.55
C VAL A 198 -2.40 14.95 -3.28
N ALA A 199 -3.38 15.83 -3.06
CA ALA A 199 -3.37 16.74 -1.91
C ALA A 199 -3.39 16.00 -0.56
N LEU A 200 -4.18 14.94 -0.47
CA LEU A 200 -4.29 14.14 0.76
C LEU A 200 -3.03 13.30 0.99
N SER A 201 -2.52 12.64 -0.05
CA SER A 201 -1.31 11.82 0.03
C SER A 201 -0.11 12.63 0.47
N LEU A 202 0.15 13.77 -0.19
CA LEU A 202 1.31 14.60 0.09
C LEU A 202 1.28 15.21 1.50
N LYS A 203 0.08 15.46 2.08
CA LYS A 203 -0.04 15.98 3.44
C LYS A 203 0.44 15.02 4.52
N ILE A 204 0.34 13.71 4.30
CA ILE A 204 0.71 12.70 5.29
C ILE A 204 2.07 12.06 5.01
N SER A 205 2.67 12.30 3.83
CA SER A 205 3.90 11.63 3.40
C SER A 205 5.15 12.40 3.81
N GLN A 206 6.15 11.69 4.32
CA GLN A 206 7.49 12.20 4.53
C GLN A 206 8.20 12.41 3.19
N HIS A 207 8.04 11.46 2.27
CA HIS A 207 8.59 11.52 0.92
C HIS A 207 7.55 11.12 -0.11
N ALA A 208 7.67 11.62 -1.34
CA ALA A 208 6.79 11.20 -2.42
C ALA A 208 7.49 11.24 -3.78
N TYR A 209 6.99 10.42 -4.69
CA TYR A 209 7.43 10.28 -6.07
C TYR A 209 6.26 10.58 -7.00
N VAL A 210 6.52 11.33 -8.08
CA VAL A 210 5.57 11.58 -9.16
C VAL A 210 5.87 10.62 -10.29
N LEU A 211 4.93 9.74 -10.58
CA LEU A 211 5.01 8.77 -11.68
C LEU A 211 4.19 9.27 -12.86
N GLU A 212 4.82 9.44 -14.01
CA GLU A 212 4.20 9.86 -15.27
C GLU A 212 4.67 8.96 -16.40
N ASN A 213 3.74 8.35 -17.14
CA ASN A 213 4.05 7.46 -18.27
C ASN A 213 5.11 6.39 -17.95
N GLY A 214 4.96 5.74 -16.79
CA GLY A 214 5.86 4.69 -16.33
C GLY A 214 7.21 5.15 -15.80
N ARG A 215 7.47 6.47 -15.65
CA ARG A 215 8.75 7.02 -15.17
C ARG A 215 8.57 7.91 -13.95
N ILE A 216 9.54 7.89 -13.03
CA ILE A 216 9.60 8.88 -11.95
C ILE A 216 10.11 10.20 -12.54
N THR A 217 9.27 11.24 -12.51
CA THR A 217 9.60 12.55 -13.08
C THR A 217 9.99 13.59 -12.04
N LEU A 218 9.50 13.42 -10.81
CA LEU A 218 9.83 14.28 -9.67
C LEU A 218 9.86 13.43 -8.38
N SER A 219 10.68 13.84 -7.43
CA SER A 219 10.69 13.28 -6.08
C SER A 219 11.02 14.37 -5.06
N GLY A 220 10.57 14.18 -3.82
CA GLY A 220 10.85 15.12 -2.75
C GLY A 220 9.97 14.89 -1.52
N THR A 221 10.12 15.77 -0.53
CA THR A 221 9.21 15.71 0.63
C THR A 221 7.78 16.06 0.22
N GLY A 222 6.77 15.46 0.88
CA GLY A 222 5.37 15.78 0.60
C GLY A 222 5.09 17.27 0.66
N LYS A 223 5.70 17.99 1.63
CA LYS A 223 5.59 19.45 1.77
C LYS A 223 6.14 20.21 0.56
N ASN A 224 7.29 19.80 0.05
CA ASN A 224 7.92 20.47 -1.10
C ASN A 224 7.11 20.23 -2.39
N LEU A 225 6.60 19.01 -2.58
CA LEU A 225 5.78 18.68 -3.75
C LEU A 225 4.41 19.38 -3.71
N LEU A 226 3.79 19.59 -2.54
CA LEU A 226 2.56 20.39 -2.41
C LEU A 226 2.69 21.84 -2.89
N THR A 227 3.90 22.41 -2.81
CA THR A 227 4.20 23.79 -3.23
C THR A 227 4.84 23.84 -4.62
N ASN A 228 5.18 22.71 -5.21
CA ASN A 228 5.82 22.65 -6.53
C ASN A 228 4.85 23.12 -7.62
N PRO A 229 5.21 24.12 -8.45
CA PRO A 229 4.32 24.67 -9.49
C PRO A 229 3.81 23.61 -10.47
N ARG A 230 4.67 22.68 -10.90
CA ARG A 230 4.30 21.61 -11.84
C ARG A 230 3.25 20.68 -11.20
N VAL A 231 3.43 20.25 -9.93
CA VAL A 231 2.47 19.42 -9.22
C VAL A 231 1.15 20.15 -9.02
N ARG A 232 1.20 21.44 -8.67
CA ARG A 232 -0.02 22.26 -8.49
C ARG A 232 -0.81 22.40 -9.77
N GLN A 233 -0.17 22.68 -10.88
CA GLN A 233 -0.81 22.83 -12.18
C GLN A 233 -1.38 21.49 -12.67
N SER A 234 -0.61 20.40 -12.60
CA SER A 234 -1.01 19.10 -13.19
C SER A 234 -2.02 18.33 -12.34
N TYR A 235 -2.00 18.49 -11.01
CA TYR A 235 -2.73 17.60 -10.10
C TYR A 235 -3.61 18.29 -9.08
N LEU A 236 -3.40 19.59 -8.76
CA LEU A 236 -4.18 20.29 -7.73
C LEU A 236 -5.16 21.30 -8.32
N GLY A 237 -5.20 21.50 -9.65
CA GLY A 237 -6.11 22.43 -10.31
C GLY A 237 -5.90 23.89 -9.91
N MET A 238 -4.71 24.23 -9.42
CA MET A 238 -4.37 25.59 -8.99
C MET A 238 -3.44 26.22 -10.03
N LEU A 239 -3.94 27.24 -10.73
CA LEU A 239 -3.17 28.15 -11.58
C LEU A 239 -2.34 29.12 -10.73
#